data_f41d4169eecabd36c8382c6a4934b681
#
_entry.id   f41d4169eecabd36c8382c6a4934b681
#
_cell.length_a   1.000
_cell.length_b   1.000
_cell.length_c   1.000
_cell.angle_alpha   90.00
_cell.angle_beta   90.00
_cell.angle_gamma   90.00
#
_symmetry.space_group_name_H-M   'P 1'
#
loop_
_entity.id
_entity.type
_entity.pdbx_description
1 polymer ?
#
loop_
_entity_poly.entity_id
_entity_poly.type
_entity_poly.pdbx_seq_one_letter_code
_entity_poly.pdbx_strand_id
1 'polypeptide(L)'
;MKKIVLIGAGSAVFGLGTINDIFQSDSLIGSTIVLHDINEAALKKITEAAEKFREKNNLNFAIKPVSNRREALKDADFCVISIEVGHR
;
A
#
# COMPACT_ATOMS: atom_id res chain seq x y z
N MET A 1 14.04 -7.87 -4.76
CA MET A 1 12.71 -7.53 -4.26
C MET A 1 12.71 -6.12 -3.70
N LYS A 2 11.66 -5.40 -3.96
CA LYS A 2 11.56 -4.01 -3.53
C LYS A 2 10.59 -3.87 -2.36
N LYS A 3 10.82 -2.88 -1.54
CA LYS A 3 9.87 -2.53 -0.49
C LYS A 3 9.23 -1.21 -0.86
N ILE A 4 7.93 -1.24 -1.09
CA ILE A 4 7.17 -0.07 -1.52
C ILE A 4 6.24 0.33 -0.39
N VAL A 5 6.37 1.56 0.08
CA VAL A 5 5.60 2.05 1.22
C VAL A 5 4.56 3.05 0.77
N LEU A 6 3.33 2.85 1.19
CA LEU A 6 2.24 3.78 0.92
C LEU A 6 1.81 4.44 2.23
N ILE A 7 2.05 5.73 2.33
CA ILE A 7 1.67 6.52 3.50
C ILE A 7 0.32 7.16 3.22
N GLY A 8 -0.62 7.01 4.14
CA GLY A 8 -1.98 7.48 3.93
C GLY A 8 -2.80 6.48 3.13
N ALA A 9 -2.42 5.22 3.21
CA ALA A 9 -3.03 4.17 2.39
C ALA A 9 -4.52 3.97 2.69
N GLY A 10 -4.98 4.43 3.86
CA GLY A 10 -6.39 4.27 4.22
C GLY A 10 -7.34 5.09 3.39
N SER A 11 -6.83 6.04 2.60
CA SER A 11 -7.68 6.76 1.66
C SER A 11 -8.10 5.79 0.55
N ALA A 12 -9.40 5.54 0.43
CA ALA A 12 -9.89 4.54 -0.50
C ALA A 12 -9.48 4.84 -1.94
N VAL A 13 -9.57 6.09 -2.35
CA VAL A 13 -9.24 6.45 -3.72
C VAL A 13 -7.75 6.31 -3.99
N PHE A 14 -6.93 6.88 -3.10
CA PHE A 14 -5.48 6.83 -3.27
C PHE A 14 -4.95 5.41 -3.10
N GLY A 15 -5.38 4.75 -2.02
CA GLY A 15 -4.82 3.44 -1.67
C GLY A 15 -5.06 2.39 -2.74
N LEU A 16 -6.33 2.19 -3.10
CA LEU A 16 -6.66 1.14 -4.06
C LEU A 16 -6.11 1.45 -5.45
N GLY A 17 -6.18 2.71 -5.87
CA GLY A 17 -5.66 3.09 -7.19
C GLY A 17 -4.17 2.86 -7.29
N THR A 18 -3.43 3.28 -6.28
CA THR A 18 -1.98 3.13 -6.27
C THR A 18 -1.57 1.66 -6.19
N ILE A 19 -2.25 0.89 -5.33
CA ILE A 19 -1.95 -0.53 -5.20
C ILE A 19 -2.20 -1.24 -6.53
N ASN A 20 -3.31 -0.90 -7.19
CA ASN A 20 -3.63 -1.51 -8.47
C ASN A 20 -2.56 -1.20 -9.52
N ASP A 21 -2.07 0.04 -9.54
CA ASP A 21 -1.01 0.41 -10.46
C ASP A 21 0.26 -0.40 -10.20
N ILE A 22 0.59 -0.60 -8.93
CA ILE A 22 1.77 -1.38 -8.56
C ILE A 22 1.59 -2.83 -8.99
N PHE A 23 0.41 -3.39 -8.79
CA PHE A 23 0.13 -4.77 -9.18
C PHE A 23 0.31 -4.99 -10.68
N GLN A 24 0.09 -3.96 -11.49
CA GLN A 24 0.21 -4.08 -12.94
C GLN A 24 1.62 -3.84 -13.45
N SER A 25 2.54 -3.50 -12.58
CA SER A 25 3.92 -3.23 -12.99
C SER A 25 4.74 -4.51 -12.97
N ASP A 26 5.13 -4.97 -14.14
CA ASP A 26 5.93 -6.20 -14.25
C ASP A 26 7.27 -6.08 -13.55
N SER A 27 7.84 -4.89 -13.53
CA SER A 27 9.15 -4.69 -12.92
C SER A 27 9.10 -4.75 -11.40
N LEU A 28 7.90 -4.68 -10.81
CA LEU A 28 7.75 -4.70 -9.36
C LEU A 28 7.27 -6.04 -8.82
N ILE A 29 7.05 -7.02 -9.68
CA ILE A 29 6.59 -8.34 -9.24
C ILE A 29 7.53 -8.90 -8.20
N GLY A 30 6.97 -9.46 -7.13
CA GLY A 30 7.77 -10.02 -6.04
C GLY A 30 8.05 -9.03 -4.93
N SER A 31 7.61 -7.79 -5.08
CA SER A 31 7.86 -6.76 -4.08
C SER A 31 6.91 -6.87 -2.89
N THR A 32 7.30 -6.22 -1.80
CA THR A 32 6.47 -6.10 -0.62
C THR A 32 5.84 -4.71 -0.62
N ILE A 33 4.52 -4.66 -0.48
CA ILE A 33 3.80 -3.40 -0.38
C ILE A 33 3.45 -3.19 1.09
N VAL A 34 4.00 -2.14 1.68
CA VAL A 34 3.75 -1.80 3.08
C VAL A 34 2.72 -0.68 3.12
N LEU A 35 1.62 -0.91 3.80
CA LEU A 35 0.54 0.06 3.91
C LEU A 35 0.58 0.70 5.29
N HIS A 36 0.56 2.01 5.33
CA HIS A 36 0.56 2.76 6.59
C HIS A 36 -0.50 3.84 6.59
N ASP A 37 -1.18 3.97 7.71
CA ASP A 37 -2.13 5.04 7.93
C ASP A 37 -2.27 5.26 9.43
N ILE A 38 -2.48 6.50 9.84
CA ILE A 38 -2.71 6.80 11.24
C ILE A 38 -4.08 6.32 11.69
N ASN A 39 -5.01 6.15 10.76
CA ASN A 39 -6.32 5.60 11.04
C ASN A 39 -6.26 4.09 10.89
N GLU A 40 -6.20 3.39 12.02
CA GLU A 40 -6.02 1.94 11.99
C GLU A 40 -7.20 1.20 11.39
N ALA A 41 -8.41 1.71 11.58
CA ALA A 41 -9.59 1.08 10.98
C ALA A 41 -9.54 1.17 9.46
N ALA A 42 -9.14 2.32 8.94
CA ALA A 42 -9.00 2.50 7.50
C ALA A 42 -7.87 1.63 6.96
N LEU A 43 -6.78 1.54 7.70
CA LEU A 43 -5.65 0.70 7.31
C LEU A 43 -6.07 -0.77 7.20
N LYS A 44 -6.86 -1.23 8.15
CA LYS A 44 -7.33 -2.61 8.11
C LYS A 44 -8.20 -2.85 6.88
N LYS A 45 -9.10 -1.93 6.58
CA LYS A 45 -9.99 -2.08 5.44
C LYS A 45 -9.24 -2.14 4.12
N ILE A 46 -8.28 -1.24 3.93
CA ILE A 46 -7.53 -1.22 2.67
C ILE A 46 -6.66 -2.46 2.54
N THR A 47 -6.11 -2.93 3.67
CA THR A 47 -5.29 -4.13 3.66
C THR A 47 -6.13 -5.34 3.24
N GLU A 48 -7.32 -5.47 3.80
CA GLU A 48 -8.19 -6.59 3.45
C GLU A 48 -8.60 -6.55 1.98
N ALA A 49 -8.93 -5.37 1.49
CA ALA A 49 -9.31 -5.22 0.09
C ALA A 49 -8.15 -5.57 -0.84
N ALA A 50 -6.96 -5.12 -0.51
CA ALA A 50 -5.77 -5.40 -1.31
C ALA A 50 -5.42 -6.88 -1.31
N GLU A 51 -5.53 -7.53 -0.15
CA GLU A 51 -5.24 -8.95 -0.05
C GLU A 51 -6.23 -9.78 -0.86
N LYS A 52 -7.51 -9.42 -0.81
CA LYS A 52 -8.52 -10.13 -1.59
C LYS A 52 -8.23 -10.02 -3.08
N PHE A 53 -7.88 -8.82 -3.52
CA PHE A 53 -7.57 -8.60 -4.92
C PHE A 53 -6.34 -9.41 -5.34
N ARG A 54 -5.32 -9.42 -4.48
CA ARG A 54 -4.09 -10.14 -4.75
C ARG A 54 -4.36 -11.64 -4.88
N GLU A 55 -5.14 -12.19 -3.96
CA GLU A 55 -5.45 -13.62 -3.99
C GLU A 55 -6.29 -13.99 -5.19
N LYS A 56 -7.30 -13.18 -5.47
CA LYS A 56 -8.21 -13.47 -6.58
C LYS A 56 -7.49 -13.52 -7.91
N ASN A 57 -6.46 -12.70 -8.07
CA ASN A 57 -5.73 -12.59 -9.32
C ASN A 57 -4.38 -13.29 -9.31
N ASN A 58 -4.08 -14.04 -8.24
CA ASN A 58 -2.82 -14.78 -8.12
C ASN A 58 -1.61 -13.91 -8.33
N LEU A 59 -1.60 -12.74 -7.71
CA LEU A 59 -0.52 -11.78 -7.89
C LEU A 59 0.63 -12.10 -6.93
N ASN A 60 1.86 -12.01 -7.44
CA ASN A 60 3.05 -12.29 -6.65
C ASN A 60 3.55 -11.04 -5.97
N PHE A 61 2.86 -10.63 -4.90
CA PHE A 61 3.23 -9.51 -4.05
C PHE A 61 2.93 -9.88 -2.62
N ALA A 62 3.67 -9.27 -1.69
CA ALA A 62 3.35 -9.38 -0.28
C ALA A 62 2.75 -8.05 0.18
N ILE A 63 1.73 -8.11 1.01
CA ILE A 63 1.08 -6.90 1.51
C ILE A 63 1.15 -6.92 3.03
N LYS A 64 1.66 -5.85 3.62
CA LYS A 64 1.82 -5.76 5.07
C LYS A 64 1.29 -4.45 5.60
N PRO A 65 0.36 -4.49 6.57
CA PRO A 65 -0.05 -3.26 7.25
C PRO A 65 0.94 -2.98 8.37
N VAL A 66 1.40 -1.74 8.45
CA VAL A 66 2.32 -1.33 9.51
C VAL A 66 1.82 -0.01 10.08
N SER A 67 1.48 -0.02 11.37
CA SER A 67 0.93 1.17 12.01
C SER A 67 2.01 2.13 12.48
N ASN A 68 3.24 1.68 12.60
CA ASN A 68 4.35 2.53 13.03
C ASN A 68 5.06 3.08 11.80
N ARG A 69 5.04 4.42 11.65
CA ARG A 69 5.63 5.05 10.47
C ARG A 69 7.11 4.73 10.30
N ARG A 70 7.86 4.73 11.40
CA ARG A 70 9.28 4.43 11.33
C ARG A 70 9.55 3.05 10.77
N GLU A 71 8.80 2.08 11.27
CA GLU A 71 8.93 0.72 10.77
C GLU A 71 8.55 0.64 9.31
N ALA A 72 7.48 1.32 8.94
CA ALA A 72 7.02 1.30 7.56
C ALA A 72 8.11 1.81 6.63
N LEU A 73 8.78 2.89 7.00
CA LEU A 73 9.77 3.53 6.13
C LEU A 73 11.14 2.88 6.16
N LYS A 74 11.39 2.00 7.12
CA LYS A 74 12.70 1.39 7.25
C LYS A 74 13.05 0.58 6.00
N ASP A 75 14.18 0.89 5.39
CA ASP A 75 14.69 0.18 4.22
C ASP A 75 13.73 0.22 3.03
N ALA A 76 12.91 1.26 2.94
CA ALA A 76 11.98 1.40 1.83
C ALA A 76 12.74 1.75 0.55
N ASP A 77 12.41 1.08 -0.53
CA ASP A 77 12.96 1.41 -1.85
C ASP A 77 12.18 2.53 -2.49
N PHE A 78 10.87 2.55 -2.27
CA PHE A 78 9.98 3.59 -2.78
C PHE A 78 9.00 3.98 -1.72
N CYS A 79 8.65 5.25 -1.68
CA CYS A 79 7.66 5.75 -0.73
C CYS A 79 6.69 6.67 -1.46
N VAL A 80 5.41 6.32 -1.41
CA VAL A 80 4.36 7.13 -2.01
C VAL A 80 3.50 7.70 -0.90
N ILE A 81 3.36 9.02 -0.88
CA ILE A 81 2.61 9.70 0.16
C ILE A 81 1.34 10.28 -0.43
N SER A 82 0.22 9.98 0.21
CA SER A 82 -1.05 10.58 -0.18
C SER A 82 -1.07 12.02 0.29
N ILE A 83 -1.18 12.93 -0.64
CA ILE A 83 -1.36 14.33 -0.30
C ILE A 83 -2.80 14.67 -0.52
N GLU A 84 -3.51 14.88 0.57
CA GLU A 84 -4.87 15.29 0.50
C GLU A 84 -4.90 16.72 0.20
N VAL A 85 -5.19 17.04 -0.99
CA VAL A 85 -5.31 18.39 -1.40
C VAL A 85 -6.70 18.79 -1.02
N GLY A 86 -6.83 19.27 0.04
CA GLY A 86 -8.08 19.56 0.59
C GLY A 86 -9.10 20.05 -0.36
N HIS A 87 -9.90 19.98 -0.24
CA HIS A 87 -10.65 20.38 -0.95
C HIS A 87 -10.93 21.48 -0.81
N ARG A 88 -10.89 21.75 -1.00
CA ARG A 88 -10.96 23.02 -1.14
C ARG A 88 -12.15 23.43 -1.64
#